data_fc0b526a19c368bcb9eba241a74a4347
#
_entry.id   fc0b526a19c368bcb9eba241a74a4347
#
_cell.length_a   1.000
_cell.length_b   1.000
_cell.length_c   1.000
_cell.angle_alpha   90.00
_cell.angle_beta   90.00
_cell.angle_gamma   90.00
#
_symmetry.space_group_name_H-M   'P 1'
#
loop_
_entity.id
_entity.type
_entity.pdbx_description
1 polymer ?
#
loop_
_entity_poly.entity_id
_entity_poly.type
_entity_poly.pdbx_seq_one_letter_code
_entity_poly.pdbx_strand_id
1 'polypeptide(L)'
;IKLGLSLAIAKLLSDVGSKFKDFKTKLKAFFLIMIPSILIAFQPDPGTMLVFSCFIFVLYREGLSGNFLLIALFTILIAIVGIFLKASNSIFYIGQFPLSGNLFFGFLLIIGFVCSFLIIRYFVLPRYRKQKIRSLIFISILGLSISGGINVVYDSIFKERHRTRFQIMFGIKEDRKGAGYN
;
A
#
# COMPACT_ATOMS: atom_id res chain seq x y z
N ILE A 1 -3.15 -0.48 -21.79
CA ILE A 1 -3.57 0.23 -20.56
C ILE A 1 -2.42 1.04 -19.98
N LYS A 2 -1.19 0.49 -19.79
CA LYS A 2 -0.02 1.19 -19.20
C LYS A 2 0.32 2.49 -19.96
N LEU A 3 0.41 2.43 -21.29
CA LEU A 3 0.69 3.59 -22.13
C LEU A 3 -0.45 4.63 -22.09
N GLY A 4 -1.70 4.19 -22.15
CA GLY A 4 -2.85 5.10 -22.06
C GLY A 4 -2.91 5.86 -20.75
N LEU A 5 -2.61 5.19 -19.62
CA LEU A 5 -2.56 5.85 -18.31
C LEU A 5 -1.40 6.84 -18.22
N SER A 6 -0.21 6.50 -18.70
CA SER A 6 0.94 7.42 -18.69
C SER A 6 0.67 8.68 -19.52
N LEU A 7 0.05 8.55 -20.71
CA LEU A 7 -0.35 9.68 -21.54
C LEU A 7 -1.44 10.54 -20.88
N ALA A 8 -2.42 9.91 -20.23
CA ALA A 8 -3.47 10.64 -19.52
C ALA A 8 -2.92 11.43 -18.33
N ILE A 9 -1.98 10.86 -17.58
CA ILE A 9 -1.28 11.55 -16.50
C ILE A 9 -0.43 12.68 -17.03
N ALA A 10 0.35 12.46 -18.12
CA ALA A 10 1.16 13.48 -18.75
C ALA A 10 0.32 14.67 -19.23
N LYS A 11 -0.83 14.40 -19.86
CA LYS A 11 -1.78 15.44 -20.27
C LYS A 11 -2.33 16.21 -19.08
N LEU A 12 -2.78 15.50 -18.02
CA LEU A 12 -3.27 16.15 -16.81
C LEU A 12 -2.22 17.09 -16.20
N LEU A 13 -0.96 16.65 -16.14
CA LEU A 13 0.14 17.43 -15.58
C LEU A 13 0.52 18.62 -16.46
N SER A 14 0.47 18.46 -17.78
CA SER A 14 0.70 19.54 -18.75
C SER A 14 -0.35 20.64 -18.64
N ASP A 15 -1.64 20.28 -18.53
CA ASP A 15 -2.75 21.24 -18.43
C ASP A 15 -2.75 21.99 -17.10
N VAL A 16 -2.24 21.37 -16.03
CA VAL A 16 -2.27 21.94 -14.68
C VAL A 16 -1.10 22.88 -14.39
N GLY A 17 0.04 22.70 -15.08
CA GLY A 17 1.26 23.50 -14.84
C GLY A 17 1.65 23.49 -13.35
N SER A 18 2.05 24.64 -12.80
CA SER A 18 2.47 24.77 -11.39
C SER A 18 1.35 24.67 -10.35
N LYS A 19 0.10 24.38 -10.76
CA LYS A 19 -1.10 24.38 -9.89
C LYS A 19 -1.41 23.04 -9.21
N PHE A 20 -0.44 22.13 -9.06
CA PHE A 20 -0.63 20.90 -8.31
C PHE A 20 -0.92 21.15 -6.81
N LYS A 21 -1.03 22.41 -6.40
CA LYS A 21 -1.42 22.83 -5.05
C LYS A 21 -2.91 22.64 -4.78
N ASP A 22 -3.76 22.70 -5.80
CA ASP A 22 -5.21 22.63 -5.64
C ASP A 22 -5.67 21.21 -5.30
N PHE A 23 -6.54 21.11 -4.29
CA PHE A 23 -7.14 19.86 -3.85
C PHE A 23 -7.88 19.12 -4.98
N LYS A 24 -8.60 19.89 -5.82
CA LYS A 24 -9.33 19.32 -6.98
C LYS A 24 -8.40 18.61 -7.98
N THR A 25 -7.24 19.18 -8.24
CA THR A 25 -6.23 18.60 -9.14
C THR A 25 -5.63 17.31 -8.57
N LYS A 26 -5.31 17.32 -7.26
CA LYS A 26 -4.84 16.11 -6.56
C LYS A 26 -5.87 14.98 -6.60
N LEU A 27 -7.15 15.34 -6.41
CA LEU A 27 -8.25 14.39 -6.47
C LEU A 27 -8.44 13.80 -7.88
N LYS A 28 -8.34 14.64 -8.93
CA LYS A 28 -8.38 14.15 -10.32
C LYS A 28 -7.24 13.19 -10.62
N ALA A 29 -6.01 13.52 -10.23
CA ALA A 29 -4.85 12.66 -10.40
C ALA A 29 -5.00 11.34 -9.64
N PHE A 30 -5.51 11.38 -8.41
CA PHE A 30 -5.79 10.21 -7.60
C PHE A 30 -6.81 9.29 -8.28
N PHE A 31 -7.94 9.79 -8.72
CA PHE A 31 -8.95 8.98 -9.40
C PHE A 31 -8.46 8.44 -10.74
N LEU A 32 -7.66 9.22 -11.48
CA LEU A 32 -7.09 8.78 -12.75
C LEU A 32 -6.19 7.56 -12.59
N ILE A 33 -5.48 7.43 -11.46
CA ILE A 33 -4.63 6.27 -11.15
C ILE A 33 -5.45 5.16 -10.48
N MET A 34 -6.34 5.52 -9.55
CA MET A 34 -7.09 4.53 -8.75
C MET A 34 -8.07 3.71 -9.58
N ILE A 35 -8.82 4.34 -10.49
CA ILE A 35 -9.83 3.62 -11.28
C ILE A 35 -9.19 2.49 -12.12
N PRO A 36 -8.15 2.73 -12.94
CA PRO A 36 -7.49 1.65 -13.66
C PRO A 36 -6.82 0.63 -12.74
N SER A 37 -6.26 1.07 -11.59
CA SER A 37 -5.63 0.17 -10.64
C SER A 37 -6.63 -0.81 -10.02
N ILE A 38 -7.83 -0.35 -9.67
CA ILE A 38 -8.92 -1.20 -9.17
C ILE A 38 -9.37 -2.18 -10.25
N LEU A 39 -9.55 -1.72 -11.49
CA LEU A 39 -9.94 -2.60 -12.61
C LEU A 39 -8.91 -3.71 -12.86
N ILE A 40 -7.61 -3.40 -12.73
CA ILE A 40 -6.53 -4.38 -12.87
C ILE A 40 -6.45 -5.30 -11.65
N ALA A 41 -6.80 -4.83 -10.45
CA ALA A 41 -6.88 -5.67 -9.26
C ALA A 41 -7.91 -6.80 -9.43
N PHE A 42 -8.98 -6.59 -10.20
CA PHE A 42 -9.93 -7.65 -10.58
C PHE A 42 -9.38 -8.58 -11.67
N GLN A 43 -8.41 -8.12 -12.46
CA GLN A 43 -7.62 -8.97 -13.34
C GLN A 43 -6.48 -9.55 -12.50
N PRO A 44 -6.18 -10.85 -12.57
CA PRO A 44 -5.12 -11.43 -11.75
C PRO A 44 -3.72 -11.02 -12.25
N ASP A 45 -3.41 -9.72 -12.24
CA ASP A 45 -2.14 -9.13 -12.67
C ASP A 45 -1.54 -8.20 -11.58
N PRO A 46 -0.96 -8.77 -10.51
CA PRO A 46 -0.37 -7.99 -9.44
C PRO A 46 0.87 -7.17 -9.89
N GLY A 47 1.59 -7.64 -10.90
CA GLY A 47 2.76 -6.93 -11.43
C GLY A 47 2.39 -5.58 -12.04
N THR A 48 1.34 -5.53 -12.86
CA THR A 48 0.86 -4.26 -13.44
C THR A 48 0.30 -3.32 -12.37
N MET A 49 -0.34 -3.85 -11.32
CA MET A 49 -0.81 -3.03 -10.19
C MET A 49 0.35 -2.33 -9.48
N LEU A 50 1.47 -3.04 -9.24
CA LEU A 50 2.68 -2.45 -8.66
C LEU A 50 3.29 -1.36 -9.55
N VAL A 51 3.32 -1.57 -10.87
CA VAL A 51 3.79 -0.54 -11.82
C VAL A 51 2.95 0.73 -11.71
N PHE A 52 1.63 0.62 -11.52
CA PHE A 52 0.78 1.80 -11.35
C PHE A 52 1.06 2.55 -10.05
N SER A 53 1.46 1.84 -9.01
CA SER A 53 1.90 2.49 -7.77
C SER A 53 3.11 3.41 -7.98
N CYS A 54 3.95 3.15 -8.99
CA CYS A 54 5.10 4.00 -9.29
C CYS A 54 4.71 5.39 -9.80
N PHE A 55 3.49 5.60 -10.31
CA PHE A 55 3.05 6.95 -10.69
C PHE A 55 3.00 7.94 -9.53
N ILE A 56 2.99 7.47 -8.29
CA ILE A 56 3.09 8.34 -7.11
C ILE A 56 4.39 9.16 -7.11
N PHE A 57 5.50 8.59 -7.62
CA PHE A 57 6.78 9.30 -7.75
C PHE A 57 6.71 10.42 -8.79
N VAL A 58 5.99 10.18 -9.90
CA VAL A 58 5.74 11.20 -10.90
C VAL A 58 4.95 12.36 -10.31
N LEU A 59 3.88 12.05 -9.57
CA LEU A 59 3.07 13.07 -8.89
C LEU A 59 3.87 13.85 -7.84
N TYR A 60 4.77 13.17 -7.12
CA TYR A 60 5.65 13.83 -6.17
C TYR A 60 6.60 14.81 -6.85
N ARG A 61 7.22 14.42 -7.96
CA ARG A 61 8.06 15.30 -8.75
C ARG A 61 7.31 16.55 -9.23
N GLU A 62 6.04 16.43 -9.56
CA GLU A 62 5.18 17.53 -10.02
C GLU A 62 4.55 18.35 -8.87
N GLY A 63 4.98 18.14 -7.62
CA GLY A 63 4.62 19.00 -6.48
C GLY A 63 3.63 18.39 -5.47
N LEU A 64 3.42 17.08 -5.50
CA LEU A 64 2.74 16.39 -4.40
C LEU A 64 3.59 16.49 -3.14
N SER A 65 2.97 16.76 -1.98
CA SER A 65 3.73 16.90 -0.73
C SER A 65 4.45 15.60 -0.33
N GLY A 66 5.70 15.71 0.15
CA GLY A 66 6.49 14.56 0.59
C GLY A 66 5.81 13.71 1.67
N ASN A 67 5.02 14.33 2.54
CA ASN A 67 4.26 13.59 3.54
C ASN A 67 3.23 12.63 2.90
N PHE A 68 2.60 13.05 1.80
CA PHE A 68 1.65 12.20 1.08
C PHE A 68 2.37 11.04 0.40
N LEU A 69 3.54 11.29 -0.20
CA LEU A 69 4.39 10.25 -0.76
C LEU A 69 4.77 9.20 0.29
N LEU A 70 5.23 9.64 1.47
CA LEU A 70 5.62 8.73 2.55
C LEU A 70 4.45 7.87 3.04
N ILE A 71 3.26 8.47 3.20
CA ILE A 71 2.05 7.73 3.60
C ILE A 71 1.69 6.70 2.52
N ALA A 72 1.73 7.07 1.25
CA ALA A 72 1.41 6.16 0.15
C ALA A 72 2.43 5.00 0.06
N LEU A 73 3.72 5.28 0.16
CA LEU A 73 4.76 4.24 0.17
C LEU A 73 4.62 3.30 1.37
N PHE A 74 4.34 3.84 2.54
CA PHE A 74 4.09 3.05 3.74
C PHE A 74 2.86 2.15 3.59
N THR A 75 1.77 2.68 3.01
CA THR A 75 0.55 1.93 2.69
C THR A 75 0.83 0.76 1.74
N ILE A 76 1.57 1.02 0.65
CA ILE A 76 1.96 0.00 -0.33
C ILE A 76 2.83 -1.08 0.32
N LEU A 77 3.80 -0.68 1.14
CA LEU A 77 4.69 -1.61 1.84
C LEU A 77 3.92 -2.52 2.80
N ILE A 78 2.99 -1.97 3.60
CA ILE A 78 2.13 -2.77 4.48
C ILE A 78 1.30 -3.76 3.67
N ALA A 79 0.74 -3.32 2.54
CA ALA A 79 -0.07 -4.18 1.67
C ALA A 79 0.77 -5.34 1.10
N ILE A 80 1.97 -5.07 0.59
CA ILE A 80 2.86 -6.09 0.04
C ILE A 80 3.25 -7.11 1.12
N VAL A 81 3.72 -6.64 2.28
CA VAL A 81 4.14 -7.52 3.37
C VAL A 81 2.96 -8.34 3.91
N GLY A 82 1.80 -7.72 4.08
CA GLY A 82 0.60 -8.43 4.54
C GLY A 82 0.13 -9.51 3.57
N ILE A 83 0.12 -9.22 2.25
CA ILE A 83 -0.24 -10.21 1.23
C ILE A 83 0.82 -11.33 1.18
N PHE A 84 2.11 -11.00 1.28
CA PHE A 84 3.19 -11.98 1.31
C PHE A 84 3.04 -12.96 2.48
N LEU A 85 2.84 -12.45 3.70
CA LEU A 85 2.66 -13.29 4.89
C LEU A 85 1.42 -14.17 4.80
N LYS A 86 0.34 -13.65 4.21
CA LYS A 86 -0.89 -14.42 3.99
C LYS A 86 -0.71 -15.48 2.90
N ALA A 87 -0.03 -15.16 1.80
CA ALA A 87 0.24 -16.07 0.69
C ALA A 87 1.20 -17.21 1.07
N SER A 88 2.15 -16.92 1.95
CA SER A 88 3.14 -17.86 2.48
C SER A 88 2.58 -18.81 3.54
N ASN A 89 1.34 -18.58 4.03
CA ASN A 89 0.77 -19.33 5.16
C ASN A 89 1.73 -19.43 6.36
N SER A 90 2.53 -18.40 6.58
CA SER A 90 3.53 -18.39 7.66
C SER A 90 2.85 -18.47 9.02
N ILE A 91 3.30 -19.40 9.85
CA ILE A 91 2.86 -19.54 11.25
C ILE A 91 4.03 -19.14 12.13
N PHE A 92 3.82 -18.15 12.98
CA PHE A 92 4.80 -17.71 13.98
C PHE A 92 4.38 -18.18 15.35
N TYR A 93 5.32 -18.68 16.14
CA TYR A 93 5.07 -19.14 17.50
C TYR A 93 5.53 -18.07 18.49
N ILE A 94 4.59 -17.56 19.30
CA ILE A 94 4.93 -16.76 20.48
C ILE A 94 4.72 -17.64 21.71
N GLY A 95 5.83 -18.23 22.19
CA GLY A 95 5.76 -19.27 23.20
C GLY A 95 5.08 -20.54 22.65
N GLN A 96 3.94 -20.92 23.24
CA GLN A 96 3.15 -22.10 22.81
C GLN A 96 1.97 -21.76 21.88
N PHE A 97 1.73 -20.46 21.60
CA PHE A 97 0.58 -20.03 20.79
C PHE A 97 0.97 -19.87 19.32
N PRO A 98 0.37 -20.65 18.40
CA PRO A 98 0.55 -20.47 16.98
C PRO A 98 -0.26 -19.24 16.50
N LEU A 99 0.42 -18.24 15.96
CA LEU A 99 -0.21 -17.06 15.36
C LEU A 99 -0.03 -17.10 13.84
N SER A 100 -1.10 -16.82 13.11
CA SER A 100 -0.98 -16.61 11.67
C SER A 100 -0.07 -15.41 11.40
N GLY A 101 0.75 -15.48 10.33
CA GLY A 101 1.72 -14.44 10.00
C GLY A 101 1.11 -13.03 9.93
N ASN A 102 -0.13 -12.93 9.48
CA ASN A 102 -0.82 -11.65 9.37
C ASN A 102 -1.25 -11.07 10.74
N LEU A 103 -1.64 -11.91 11.69
CA LEU A 103 -1.93 -11.47 13.06
C LEU A 103 -0.64 -11.05 13.77
N PHE A 104 0.44 -11.81 13.59
CA PHE A 104 1.75 -11.45 14.09
C PHE A 104 2.23 -10.09 13.54
N PHE A 105 2.05 -9.86 12.24
CA PHE A 105 2.37 -8.59 11.60
C PHE A 105 1.52 -7.43 12.15
N GLY A 106 0.22 -7.62 12.32
CA GLY A 106 -0.65 -6.64 12.97
C GLY A 106 -0.19 -6.27 14.39
N PHE A 107 0.21 -7.27 15.18
CA PHE A 107 0.77 -7.06 16.51
C PHE A 107 2.09 -6.28 16.48
N LEU A 108 2.97 -6.58 15.54
CA LEU A 108 4.22 -5.87 15.32
C LEU A 108 3.98 -4.40 14.91
N LEU A 109 2.98 -4.13 14.07
CA LEU A 109 2.55 -2.77 13.73
C LEU A 109 2.09 -2.01 14.98
N ILE A 110 1.28 -2.62 15.84
CA ILE A 110 0.82 -1.99 17.09
C ILE A 110 2.02 -1.61 17.97
N ILE A 111 2.96 -2.52 18.16
CA ILE A 111 4.19 -2.24 18.93
C ILE A 111 4.95 -1.05 18.31
N GLY A 112 5.15 -1.05 16.98
CA GLY A 112 5.82 0.03 16.27
C GLY A 112 5.14 1.39 16.47
N PHE A 113 3.81 1.43 16.48
CA PHE A 113 3.05 2.65 16.74
C PHE A 113 3.15 3.11 18.19
N VAL A 114 3.11 2.18 19.16
CA VAL A 114 3.32 2.49 20.58
C VAL A 114 4.74 3.07 20.80
N CYS A 115 5.76 2.44 20.24
CA CYS A 115 7.13 2.95 20.32
C CYS A 115 7.25 4.35 19.69
N SER A 116 6.65 4.55 18.50
CA SER A 116 6.63 5.87 17.84
C SER A 116 5.90 6.91 18.65
N PHE A 117 4.81 6.55 19.32
CA PHE A 117 4.09 7.45 20.24
C PHE A 117 4.97 7.87 21.44
N LEU A 118 5.68 6.91 22.05
CA LEU A 118 6.60 7.19 23.14
C LEU A 118 7.75 8.11 22.70
N ILE A 119 8.33 7.84 21.52
CA ILE A 119 9.38 8.71 20.95
C ILE A 119 8.85 10.13 20.74
N ILE A 120 7.66 10.29 20.16
CA ILE A 120 7.06 11.62 19.98
C ILE A 120 6.82 12.31 21.34
N ARG A 121 6.37 11.56 22.34
CA ARG A 121 6.07 12.11 23.66
C ARG A 121 7.33 12.61 24.38
N TYR A 122 8.46 11.91 24.25
CA TYR A 122 9.70 12.25 24.98
C TYR A 122 10.62 13.18 24.20
N PHE A 123 10.75 13.01 22.88
CA PHE A 123 11.73 13.72 22.07
C PHE A 123 11.18 14.93 21.31
N VAL A 124 9.87 15.02 21.06
CA VAL A 124 9.30 16.12 20.29
C VAL A 124 8.88 17.27 21.21
N LEU A 125 9.26 18.50 20.84
CA LEU A 125 8.89 19.71 21.57
C LEU A 125 7.35 19.83 21.71
N PRO A 126 6.85 20.31 22.85
CA PRO A 126 5.40 20.41 23.14
C PRO A 126 4.60 21.14 22.07
N ARG A 127 5.21 22.15 21.42
CA ARG A 127 4.58 22.96 20.36
C ARG A 127 4.15 22.12 19.14
N TYR A 128 4.95 21.12 18.74
CA TYR A 128 4.68 20.29 17.56
C TYR A 128 4.06 18.93 17.91
N ARG A 129 4.01 18.58 19.18
CA ARG A 129 3.59 17.26 19.68
C ARG A 129 2.16 16.90 19.24
N LYS A 130 1.20 17.81 19.42
CA LYS A 130 -0.21 17.57 19.06
C LYS A 130 -0.39 17.24 17.58
N GLN A 131 0.29 17.97 16.70
CA GLN A 131 0.23 17.74 15.26
C GLN A 131 0.84 16.39 14.86
N LYS A 132 2.01 16.05 15.45
CA LYS A 132 2.68 14.77 15.18
C LYS A 132 1.89 13.57 15.69
N ILE A 133 1.28 13.66 16.89
CA ILE A 133 0.43 12.60 17.45
C ILE A 133 -0.81 12.41 16.58
N ARG A 134 -1.46 13.46 16.12
CA ARG A 134 -2.63 13.35 15.22
C ARG A 134 -2.26 12.66 13.91
N SER A 135 -1.12 13.01 13.32
CA SER A 135 -0.62 12.33 12.12
C SER A 135 -0.29 10.87 12.38
N LEU A 136 0.33 10.54 13.53
CA LEU A 136 0.63 9.17 13.91
C LEU A 136 -0.64 8.33 14.07
N ILE A 137 -1.66 8.85 14.76
CA ILE A 137 -2.95 8.16 14.94
C ILE A 137 -3.59 7.86 13.59
N PHE A 138 -3.60 8.84 12.67
CA PHE A 138 -4.14 8.63 11.33
C PHE A 138 -3.42 7.52 10.57
N ILE A 139 -2.08 7.53 10.57
CA ILE A 139 -1.25 6.50 9.93
C ILE A 139 -1.45 5.13 10.59
N SER A 140 -1.61 5.09 11.93
CA SER A 140 -1.87 3.86 12.67
C SER A 140 -3.20 3.22 12.28
N ILE A 141 -4.28 4.01 12.25
CA ILE A 141 -5.59 3.55 11.84
C ILE A 141 -5.56 3.04 10.40
N LEU A 142 -4.91 3.79 9.50
CA LEU A 142 -4.76 3.40 8.10
C LEU A 142 -4.01 2.06 7.98
N GLY A 143 -2.86 1.92 8.65
CA GLY A 143 -2.05 0.70 8.60
C GLY A 143 -2.75 -0.53 9.15
N LEU A 144 -3.43 -0.39 10.29
CA LEU A 144 -4.20 -1.47 10.90
C LEU A 144 -5.42 -1.86 10.06
N SER A 145 -6.12 -0.88 9.47
CA SER A 145 -7.25 -1.13 8.56
C SER A 145 -6.81 -1.91 7.32
N ILE A 146 -5.65 -1.58 6.75
CA ILE A 146 -5.10 -2.30 5.60
C ILE A 146 -4.70 -3.71 6.00
N SER A 147 -3.97 -3.88 7.10
CA SER A 147 -3.55 -5.20 7.59
C SER A 147 -4.75 -6.12 7.89
N GLY A 148 -5.81 -5.60 8.53
CA GLY A 148 -7.04 -6.33 8.76
C GLY A 148 -7.82 -6.61 7.46
N GLY A 149 -7.92 -5.62 6.58
CA GLY A 149 -8.60 -5.72 5.29
C GLY A 149 -7.97 -6.76 4.35
N ILE A 150 -6.67 -6.96 4.41
CA ILE A 150 -5.97 -7.99 3.61
C ILE A 150 -6.53 -9.38 3.88
N ASN A 151 -6.85 -9.72 5.13
CA ASN A 151 -7.43 -11.03 5.45
C ASN A 151 -8.76 -11.21 4.72
N VAL A 152 -9.64 -10.22 4.79
CA VAL A 152 -10.96 -10.26 4.15
C VAL A 152 -10.82 -10.32 2.63
N VAL A 153 -9.97 -9.47 2.05
CA VAL A 153 -9.76 -9.42 0.60
C VAL A 153 -9.17 -10.73 0.08
N TYR A 154 -8.16 -11.26 0.78
CA TYR A 154 -7.48 -12.49 0.36
C TYR A 154 -8.40 -13.70 0.45
N ASP A 155 -9.22 -13.81 1.51
CA ASP A 155 -10.06 -14.97 1.73
C ASP A 155 -11.40 -14.89 0.96
N SER A 156 -11.99 -13.69 0.78
CA SER A 156 -13.32 -13.51 0.20
C SER A 156 -13.30 -13.07 -1.26
N ILE A 157 -12.33 -12.24 -1.67
CA ILE A 157 -12.30 -11.62 -3.00
C ILE A 157 -11.34 -12.32 -3.94
N PHE A 158 -10.17 -12.75 -3.43
CA PHE A 158 -9.17 -13.37 -4.28
C PHE A 158 -9.55 -14.81 -4.62
N LYS A 159 -9.82 -15.04 -5.91
CA LYS A 159 -9.99 -16.39 -6.47
C LYS A 159 -8.63 -17.12 -6.49
N GLU A 160 -8.63 -18.43 -6.67
CA GLU A 160 -7.41 -19.24 -6.73
C GLU A 160 -6.36 -18.72 -7.71
N ARG A 161 -6.78 -18.18 -8.86
CA ARG A 161 -5.88 -17.58 -9.85
C ARG A 161 -5.10 -16.39 -9.30
N HIS A 162 -5.73 -15.51 -8.50
CA HIS A 162 -5.06 -14.37 -7.89
C HIS A 162 -4.05 -14.86 -6.85
N ARG A 163 -4.45 -15.79 -5.99
CA ARG A 163 -3.58 -16.37 -4.95
C ARG A 163 -2.35 -17.04 -5.57
N THR A 164 -2.54 -17.84 -6.61
CA THR A 164 -1.45 -18.52 -7.33
C THR A 164 -0.47 -17.51 -7.94
N ARG A 165 -0.94 -16.44 -8.56
CA ARG A 165 -0.08 -15.41 -9.14
C ARG A 165 0.72 -14.66 -8.08
N PHE A 166 0.14 -14.33 -6.93
CA PHE A 166 0.89 -13.77 -5.81
C PHE A 166 1.94 -14.75 -5.29
N GLN A 167 1.61 -16.03 -5.14
CA GLN A 167 2.56 -17.05 -4.71
C GLN A 167 3.73 -17.22 -5.70
N ILE A 168 3.47 -17.19 -7.00
CA ILE A 168 4.51 -17.23 -8.04
C ILE A 168 5.36 -15.96 -8.01
N MET A 169 4.74 -14.78 -7.92
CA MET A 169 5.44 -13.50 -7.87
C MET A 169 6.39 -13.41 -6.66
N PHE A 170 6.00 -13.98 -5.53
CA PHE A 170 6.83 -14.04 -4.31
C PHE A 170 7.79 -15.24 -4.28
N GLY A 171 7.83 -16.06 -5.34
CA GLY A 171 8.72 -17.24 -5.40
C GLY A 171 8.36 -18.38 -4.45
N ILE A 172 7.11 -18.39 -3.93
CA ILE A 172 6.62 -19.44 -3.01
C ILE A 172 6.23 -20.70 -3.80
N LYS A 173 5.81 -20.54 -5.05
CA LYS A 173 5.36 -21.61 -5.94
C LYS A 173 6.05 -21.51 -7.29
N GLU A 174 6.50 -22.65 -7.82
CA GLU A 174 7.10 -22.70 -9.17
C GLU A 174 6.04 -22.48 -10.25
N ASP A 175 6.38 -21.70 -11.26
CA ASP A 175 5.52 -21.46 -12.42
C ASP A 175 5.66 -22.57 -13.47
N ARG A 176 5.09 -23.75 -13.21
CA ARG A 176 5.12 -24.90 -14.14
C ARG A 176 4.23 -24.72 -15.38
N LYS A 177 3.35 -23.74 -15.44
CA LYS A 177 2.35 -23.56 -16.52
C LYS A 177 2.44 -22.21 -17.20
N GLY A 178 3.49 -21.39 -16.99
CA GLY A 178 3.61 -20.07 -17.57
C GLY A 178 2.55 -19.05 -17.08
N ALA A 179 1.92 -19.32 -15.93
CA ALA A 179 0.89 -18.44 -15.38
C ALA A 179 1.43 -17.10 -14.87
N GLY A 180 2.75 -16.96 -14.73
CA GLY A 180 3.45 -15.73 -14.36
C GLY A 180 3.83 -14.84 -15.55
N TYR A 181 3.78 -15.36 -16.76
CA TYR A 181 4.09 -14.63 -17.99
C TYR A 181 2.81 -14.14 -18.66
N ASN A 182 2.44 -12.89 -18.41
CA ASN A 182 1.54 -12.10 -19.26
C ASN A 182 1.85 -10.61 -19.12
#